data_e822a8f26ed1a5368292d58352681ecf
#
_entry.id   e822a8f26ed1a5368292d58352681ecf
#
_cell.length_a   1.000
_cell.length_b   1.000
_cell.length_c   1.000
_cell.angle_alpha   90.00
_cell.angle_beta   90.00
_cell.angle_gamma   90.00
#
_symmetry.space_group_name_H-M   'P 1'
#
loop_
_entity.id
_entity.type
_entity.pdbx_description
1 polymer ?
#
loop_
_entity_poly.entity_id
_entity_poly.type
_entity_poly.pdbx_seq_one_letter_code
_entity_poly.pdbx_strand_id
1 'polypeptide(L)'
;WMRTNNYMPSRAQIWLPHDGATHDRVYDVSYESSLRAAGYTVTVIKNQGKGAAKARIEEARRLFPSCWFNEATTSPGIDALGWYHEKHDEKRNIGLGPEHDWASHGADAFGLMCVAHQDQVTVREVDLYPEAFN
;
A
#
# COMPACT_ATOMS: atom_id res chain seq x y z
N TRP A 1 9.92 16.01 -4.71
CA TRP A 1 8.89 16.06 -3.67
C TRP A 1 9.33 15.36 -2.38
N MET A 2 9.78 14.12 -2.41
CA MET A 2 10.15 13.36 -1.19
C MET A 2 11.20 14.06 -0.34
N ARG A 3 12.33 14.48 -0.92
CA ARG A 3 13.40 15.20 -0.21
C ARG A 3 12.94 16.57 0.31
N THR A 4 12.13 17.27 -0.48
CA THR A 4 11.57 18.59 -0.10
C THR A 4 10.64 18.48 1.12
N ASN A 5 9.97 17.34 1.30
CA ASN A 5 9.11 17.03 2.45
C ASN A 5 9.83 16.21 3.53
N ASN A 6 11.14 16.22 3.55
CA ASN A 6 11.98 15.57 4.56
C ASN A 6 11.93 14.03 4.59
N TYR A 7 11.44 13.40 3.52
CA TYR A 7 11.54 11.95 3.32
C TYR A 7 12.90 11.61 2.73
N MET A 8 13.95 11.70 3.55
CA MET A 8 15.33 11.42 3.13
C MET A 8 15.58 9.91 3.01
N PRO A 9 16.50 9.46 2.12
CA PRO A 9 16.85 8.04 1.97
C PRO A 9 17.27 7.37 3.27
N SER A 10 17.90 8.10 4.19
CA SER A 10 18.32 7.60 5.50
C SER A 10 17.16 7.38 6.50
N ARG A 11 15.97 7.88 6.21
CA ARG A 11 14.81 7.88 7.13
C ARG A 11 13.57 7.24 6.54
N ALA A 12 13.52 7.07 5.21
CA ALA A 12 12.33 6.58 4.51
C ALA A 12 12.63 5.25 3.83
N GLN A 13 11.84 4.24 4.17
CA GLN A 13 11.72 3.01 3.43
C GLN A 13 10.51 3.10 2.51
N ILE A 14 10.68 2.73 1.25
CA ILE A 14 9.62 2.81 0.23
C ILE A 14 9.05 1.43 -0.03
N TRP A 15 7.73 1.37 0.02
CA TRP A 15 6.99 0.16 -0.36
C TRP A 15 6.21 0.44 -1.63
N LEU A 16 6.41 -0.38 -2.65
CA LEU A 16 5.75 -0.26 -3.95
C LEU A 16 4.82 -1.45 -4.17
N PRO A 17 3.71 -1.25 -4.89
CA PRO A 17 2.93 -2.35 -5.43
C PRO A 17 3.77 -3.13 -6.46
N HIS A 18 3.31 -4.32 -6.81
CA HIS A 18 4.06 -5.24 -7.70
C HIS A 18 4.40 -4.65 -9.08
N ASP A 19 3.58 -3.75 -9.59
CA ASP A 19 3.80 -3.05 -10.86
C ASP A 19 4.85 -1.92 -10.76
N GLY A 20 5.23 -1.52 -9.56
CA GLY A 20 6.33 -0.58 -9.33
C GLY A 20 7.70 -1.07 -9.82
N ALA A 21 7.85 -2.39 -10.01
CA ALA A 21 9.03 -3.00 -10.63
C ALA A 21 8.94 -3.08 -12.17
N THR A 22 7.80 -2.75 -12.77
CA THR A 22 7.60 -2.82 -14.22
C THR A 22 8.40 -1.75 -14.92
N HIS A 23 9.21 -2.14 -15.89
CA HIS A 23 10.02 -1.24 -16.69
C HIS A 23 9.20 -0.48 -17.73
N ASP A 24 9.42 0.82 -17.83
CA ASP A 24 8.96 1.61 -18.95
C ASP A 24 9.68 1.17 -20.24
N ARG A 25 8.91 0.94 -21.31
CA ARG A 25 9.44 0.40 -22.56
C ARG A 25 10.32 1.39 -23.34
N VAL A 26 10.19 2.68 -23.04
CA VAL A 26 10.93 3.73 -23.76
C VAL A 26 12.24 4.06 -23.04
N TYR A 27 12.19 4.17 -21.71
CA TYR A 27 13.32 4.61 -20.90
C TYR A 27 14.05 3.49 -20.18
N ASP A 28 13.52 2.26 -20.23
CA ASP A 28 14.07 1.08 -19.55
C ASP A 28 14.31 1.28 -18.04
N VAL A 29 13.45 2.09 -17.40
CA VAL A 29 13.49 2.36 -15.97
C VAL A 29 12.17 1.99 -15.33
N SER A 30 12.22 1.58 -14.07
CA SER A 30 11.04 1.35 -13.24
C SER A 30 11.01 2.36 -12.08
N TYR A 31 9.88 2.48 -11.40
CA TYR A 31 9.82 3.23 -10.14
C TYR A 31 10.81 2.68 -9.13
N GLU A 32 10.91 1.36 -9.02
CA GLU A 32 11.88 0.69 -8.15
C GLU A 32 13.31 1.10 -8.48
N SER A 33 13.75 0.96 -9.74
CA SER A 33 15.12 1.27 -10.15
C SER A 33 15.47 2.74 -9.92
N SER A 34 14.54 3.63 -10.23
CA SER A 34 14.71 5.08 -10.05
C SER A 34 14.85 5.48 -8.58
N LEU A 35 14.04 4.89 -7.71
CA LEU A 35 14.11 5.16 -6.27
C LEU A 35 15.36 4.58 -5.63
N ARG A 36 15.78 3.38 -6.03
CA ARG A 36 17.04 2.77 -5.59
C ARG A 36 18.26 3.60 -6.04
N ALA A 37 18.25 4.08 -7.29
CA ALA A 37 19.30 4.98 -7.80
C ALA A 37 19.34 6.30 -7.03
N ALA A 38 18.21 6.78 -6.51
CA ALA A 38 18.13 7.96 -5.64
C ALA A 38 18.54 7.67 -4.18
N GLY A 39 18.94 6.43 -3.85
CA GLY A 39 19.46 6.03 -2.55
C GLY A 39 18.42 5.51 -1.55
N TYR A 40 17.17 5.29 -1.97
CA TYR A 40 16.13 4.76 -1.08
C TYR A 40 16.21 3.24 -0.95
N THR A 41 15.87 2.73 0.23
CA THR A 41 15.54 1.32 0.43
C THR A 41 14.15 1.09 -0.11
N VAL A 42 14.02 0.19 -1.10
CA VAL A 42 12.75 -0.08 -1.77
C VAL A 42 12.39 -1.56 -1.63
N THR A 43 11.16 -1.81 -1.20
CA THR A 43 10.55 -3.13 -1.16
C THR A 43 9.36 -3.15 -2.11
N VAL A 44 9.33 -4.12 -3.02
CA VAL A 44 8.19 -4.35 -3.92
C VAL A 44 7.35 -5.48 -3.36
N ILE A 45 6.08 -5.20 -3.08
CA ILE A 45 5.14 -6.20 -2.59
C ILE A 45 4.80 -7.16 -3.73
N LYS A 46 4.82 -8.45 -3.45
CA LYS A 46 4.49 -9.48 -4.42
C LYS A 46 3.06 -9.32 -4.93
N ASN A 47 2.83 -9.68 -6.18
CA ASN A 47 1.48 -9.73 -6.73
C ASN A 47 0.62 -10.72 -5.92
N GLN A 48 -0.43 -10.21 -5.31
CA GLN A 48 -1.34 -10.98 -4.48
C GLN A 48 -2.40 -11.74 -5.30
N GLY A 49 -2.41 -11.57 -6.62
CA GLY A 49 -3.29 -12.28 -7.54
C GLY A 49 -4.76 -11.88 -7.44
N LYS A 50 -5.62 -12.83 -7.83
CA LYS A 50 -7.08 -12.62 -7.82
C LYS A 50 -7.58 -12.44 -6.37
N GLY A 51 -8.35 -11.38 -6.14
CA GLY A 51 -8.87 -11.03 -4.81
C GLY A 51 -7.97 -10.10 -4.00
N ALA A 52 -6.85 -9.64 -4.54
CA ALA A 52 -5.92 -8.72 -3.87
C ALA A 52 -6.58 -7.47 -3.29
N ALA A 53 -7.50 -6.86 -4.03
CA ALA A 53 -8.23 -5.68 -3.55
C ALA A 53 -9.05 -5.99 -2.28
N LYS A 54 -9.76 -7.11 -2.27
CA LYS A 54 -10.54 -7.55 -1.10
C LYS A 54 -9.64 -7.84 0.10
N ALA A 55 -8.52 -8.54 -0.13
CA ALA A 55 -7.55 -8.83 0.94
C ALA A 55 -6.98 -7.54 1.54
N ARG A 56 -6.62 -6.55 0.72
CA ARG A 56 -6.15 -5.24 1.19
C ARG A 56 -7.21 -4.51 2.02
N ILE A 57 -8.48 -4.56 1.60
CA ILE A 57 -9.59 -3.95 2.35
C ILE A 57 -9.75 -4.62 3.72
N GLU A 58 -9.70 -5.93 3.80
CA GLU A 58 -9.80 -6.65 5.07
C GLU A 58 -8.61 -6.31 6.01
N GLU A 59 -7.38 -6.25 5.49
CA GLU A 59 -6.23 -5.84 6.29
C GLU A 59 -6.34 -4.38 6.76
N ALA A 60 -6.81 -3.48 5.89
CA ALA A 60 -7.09 -2.11 6.27
C ALA A 60 -8.12 -2.03 7.41
N ARG A 61 -9.23 -2.75 7.29
CA ARG A 61 -10.26 -2.80 8.34
C ARG A 61 -9.73 -3.34 9.66
N ARG A 62 -8.88 -4.37 9.60
CA ARG A 62 -8.28 -4.97 10.79
C ARG A 62 -7.36 -3.99 11.54
N LEU A 63 -6.54 -3.23 10.81
CA LEU A 63 -5.58 -2.28 11.38
C LEU A 63 -6.19 -0.92 11.73
N PHE A 64 -7.27 -0.54 11.08
CA PHE A 64 -7.87 0.80 11.21
C PHE A 64 -8.12 1.25 12.66
N PRO A 65 -8.62 0.39 13.57
CA PRO A 65 -8.83 0.78 14.98
C PRO A 65 -7.55 1.17 15.73
N SER A 66 -6.38 0.76 15.22
CA SER A 66 -5.07 1.07 15.78
C SER A 66 -4.34 2.21 15.07
N CYS A 67 -4.96 2.79 14.03
CA CYS A 67 -4.37 3.86 13.25
C CYS A 67 -4.65 5.23 13.87
N TRP A 68 -3.64 6.09 13.84
CA TRP A 68 -3.74 7.50 14.20
C TRP A 68 -3.38 8.35 13.01
N PHE A 69 -4.23 9.30 12.67
CA PHE A 69 -4.06 10.19 11.54
C PHE A 69 -3.77 11.62 12.02
N ASN A 70 -2.73 12.23 11.46
CA ASN A 70 -2.52 13.66 11.67
C ASN A 70 -3.40 14.43 10.68
N GLU A 71 -4.55 14.91 11.13
CA GLU A 71 -5.53 15.60 10.31
C GLU A 71 -4.93 16.77 9.51
N ALA A 72 -4.03 17.55 10.13
CA ALA A 72 -3.42 18.70 9.48
C ALA A 72 -2.59 18.33 8.22
N THR A 73 -2.07 17.11 8.14
CA THR A 73 -1.19 16.67 7.02
C THR A 73 -1.80 15.57 6.17
N THR A 74 -2.86 14.91 6.63
CA THR A 74 -3.46 13.73 5.96
C THR A 74 -4.93 13.89 5.61
N SER A 75 -5.52 15.10 5.76
CA SER A 75 -6.94 15.36 5.46
C SER A 75 -7.39 14.80 4.10
N PRO A 76 -6.67 15.02 2.98
CA PRO A 76 -7.10 14.46 1.68
C PRO A 76 -7.13 12.93 1.66
N GLY A 77 -6.23 12.29 2.41
CA GLY A 77 -6.21 10.82 2.55
C GLY A 77 -7.37 10.31 3.41
N ILE A 78 -7.73 11.02 4.47
CA ILE A 78 -8.88 10.72 5.32
C ILE A 78 -10.17 10.84 4.49
N ASP A 79 -10.31 11.91 3.71
CA ASP A 79 -11.45 12.12 2.82
C ASP A 79 -11.56 10.99 1.78
N ALA A 80 -10.44 10.58 1.21
CA ALA A 80 -10.39 9.46 0.25
C ALA A 80 -10.84 8.14 0.92
N LEU A 81 -10.40 7.85 2.13
CA LEU A 81 -10.83 6.67 2.86
C LEU A 81 -12.32 6.70 3.19
N GLY A 82 -12.85 7.88 3.52
CA GLY A 82 -14.28 8.07 3.81
C GLY A 82 -15.17 7.95 2.57
N TRP A 83 -14.64 8.27 1.39
CA TRP A 83 -15.38 8.20 0.11
C TRP A 83 -15.23 6.84 -0.59
N TYR A 84 -14.20 6.08 -0.30
CA TYR A 84 -13.92 4.81 -0.97
C TYR A 84 -15.07 3.82 -0.80
N HIS A 85 -15.65 3.38 -1.91
CA HIS A 85 -16.86 2.57 -1.92
C HIS A 85 -16.83 1.49 -3.00
N GLU A 86 -17.77 0.57 -2.90
CA GLU A 86 -17.99 -0.48 -3.88
C GLU A 86 -18.89 0.04 -5.01
N LYS A 87 -18.49 -0.23 -6.25
CA LYS A 87 -19.36 -0.07 -7.40
C LYS A 87 -20.48 -1.09 -7.34
N HIS A 88 -21.71 -0.64 -7.53
CA HIS A 88 -22.90 -1.48 -7.44
C HIS A 88 -23.65 -1.56 -8.78
N ASP A 89 -24.03 -2.75 -9.20
CA ASP A 89 -24.99 -2.97 -10.30
C ASP A 89 -26.40 -3.01 -9.72
N GLU A 90 -27.11 -1.90 -9.83
CA GLU A 90 -28.47 -1.76 -9.31
C GLU A 90 -29.47 -2.75 -9.93
N LYS A 91 -29.30 -3.13 -11.21
CA LYS A 91 -30.20 -4.03 -11.92
C LYS A 91 -30.08 -5.48 -11.43
N ARG A 92 -28.87 -5.88 -11.07
CA ARG A 92 -28.55 -7.23 -10.61
C ARG A 92 -28.44 -7.32 -9.10
N ASN A 93 -28.43 -6.18 -8.41
CA ASN A 93 -28.21 -6.06 -6.98
C ASN A 93 -26.93 -6.77 -6.51
N ILE A 94 -25.82 -6.57 -7.24
CA ILE A 94 -24.51 -7.16 -6.94
C ILE A 94 -23.44 -6.10 -6.86
N GLY A 95 -22.46 -6.30 -5.95
CA GLY A 95 -21.21 -5.53 -5.90
C GLY A 95 -20.28 -5.94 -7.04
N LEU A 96 -19.67 -4.95 -7.69
CA LEU A 96 -18.72 -5.12 -8.79
C LEU A 96 -17.26 -4.91 -8.37
N GLY A 97 -17.03 -4.80 -7.05
CA GLY A 97 -15.73 -4.45 -6.49
C GLY A 97 -15.54 -2.94 -6.35
N PRO A 98 -14.36 -2.51 -5.89
CA PRO A 98 -14.10 -1.09 -5.63
C PRO A 98 -14.30 -0.21 -6.85
N GLU A 99 -14.92 0.97 -6.66
CA GLU A 99 -14.99 1.98 -7.72
C GLU A 99 -13.61 2.61 -7.93
N HIS A 100 -13.20 2.77 -9.20
CA HIS A 100 -11.97 3.44 -9.57
C HIS A 100 -12.22 4.93 -9.83
N ASP A 101 -12.24 5.69 -8.75
CA ASP A 101 -12.38 7.14 -8.77
C ASP A 101 -11.17 7.82 -8.09
N TRP A 102 -11.29 9.13 -7.80
CA TRP A 102 -10.25 9.89 -7.13
C TRP A 102 -9.86 9.32 -5.75
N ALA A 103 -10.79 8.68 -5.04
CA ALA A 103 -10.59 8.13 -3.71
C ALA A 103 -9.78 6.82 -3.74
N SER A 104 -9.85 6.07 -4.85
CA SER A 104 -9.21 4.76 -4.96
C SER A 104 -7.69 4.83 -4.77
N HIS A 105 -7.03 5.88 -5.25
CA HIS A 105 -5.57 6.03 -5.10
C HIS A 105 -5.13 6.15 -3.64
N GLY A 106 -5.84 6.95 -2.83
CA GLY A 106 -5.56 7.09 -1.40
C GLY A 106 -5.85 5.80 -0.63
N ALA A 107 -6.99 5.17 -0.92
CA ALA A 107 -7.39 3.91 -0.29
C ALA A 107 -6.46 2.75 -0.66
N ASP A 108 -6.02 2.64 -1.91
CA ASP A 108 -5.06 1.62 -2.36
C ASP A 108 -3.68 1.80 -1.70
N ALA A 109 -3.21 3.05 -1.56
CA ALA A 109 -1.96 3.34 -0.88
C ALA A 109 -2.03 2.96 0.61
N PHE A 110 -3.13 3.30 1.29
CA PHE A 110 -3.36 2.92 2.68
C PHE A 110 -3.47 1.39 2.85
N GLY A 111 -4.23 0.72 1.98
CA GLY A 111 -4.35 -0.74 1.99
C GLY A 111 -3.01 -1.45 1.73
N LEU A 112 -2.18 -0.90 0.84
CA LEU A 112 -0.82 -1.41 0.61
C LEU A 112 0.06 -1.28 1.85
N MET A 113 -0.02 -0.14 2.56
CA MET A 113 0.67 0.07 3.83
C MET A 113 0.24 -0.96 4.88
N CYS A 114 -1.05 -1.27 4.97
CA CYS A 114 -1.57 -2.26 5.91
C CYS A 114 -1.00 -3.67 5.64
N VAL A 115 -0.95 -4.09 4.37
CA VAL A 115 -0.33 -5.37 3.97
C VAL A 115 1.16 -5.37 4.28
N ALA A 116 1.88 -4.31 3.95
CA ALA A 116 3.32 -4.19 4.23
C ALA A 116 3.63 -4.25 5.72
N HIS A 117 2.77 -3.67 6.55
CA HIS A 117 2.92 -3.70 8.01
C HIS A 117 2.80 -5.13 8.57
N GLN A 118 1.85 -5.91 8.06
CA GLN A 118 1.67 -7.31 8.47
C GLN A 118 2.89 -8.16 8.14
N ASP A 119 3.44 -8.02 6.94
CA ASP A 119 4.64 -8.75 6.52
C ASP A 119 5.82 -8.48 7.47
N GLN A 120 5.99 -7.22 7.91
CA GLN A 120 7.04 -6.85 8.86
C GLN A 120 6.86 -7.46 10.24
N VAL A 121 5.64 -7.52 10.75
CA VAL A 121 5.33 -8.14 12.05
C VAL A 121 5.64 -9.63 12.01
N THR A 122 5.22 -10.32 10.97
CA THR A 122 5.47 -11.76 10.79
C THR A 122 6.98 -12.08 10.77
N VAL A 123 7.78 -11.30 10.04
CA VAL A 123 9.24 -11.48 9.99
C VAL A 123 9.86 -11.30 11.37
N ARG A 124 9.46 -10.28 12.13
CA ARG A 124 9.98 -10.02 13.48
C ARG A 124 9.63 -11.14 14.47
N GLU A 125 8.43 -11.69 14.39
CA GLU A 125 8.03 -12.83 15.24
C GLU A 125 8.88 -14.07 14.95
N VAL A 126 9.16 -14.37 13.69
CA VAL A 126 10.05 -15.49 13.30
C VAL A 126 11.47 -15.29 13.83
N ASP A 127 11.99 -14.07 13.75
CA ASP A 127 13.32 -13.72 14.24
C ASP A 127 13.44 -13.81 15.78
N LEU A 128 12.34 -13.55 16.50
CA LEU A 128 12.30 -13.64 17.95
C LEU A 128 12.16 -15.07 18.48
N TYR A 129 11.57 -15.97 17.69
CA TYR A 129 11.31 -17.36 18.09
C TYR A 129 11.73 -18.36 17.00
N PRO A 130 13.03 -18.42 16.63
CA PRO A 130 13.50 -19.25 15.54
C PRO A 130 13.28 -20.76 15.78
N GLU A 131 13.10 -21.18 17.03
CA GLU A 131 12.90 -22.59 17.40
C GLU A 131 11.42 -23.03 17.37
N ALA A 132 10.47 -22.11 17.21
CA ALA A 132 9.05 -22.44 17.21
C ALA A 132 8.56 -23.05 15.88
N PHE A 133 9.40 -23.04 14.85
CA PHE A 133 9.04 -23.46 13.47
C PHE A 133 9.89 -24.62 12.94
N ASN A 134 10.65 -25.32 13.80
CA ASN A 134 11.40 -26.52 13.45
C ASN A 134 10.66 -27.80 13.81
#